data_c8257579a280c4ca681cb7f064b08b53
#
_entry.id   c8257579a280c4ca681cb7f064b08b53
#
_cell.length_a   1.000
_cell.length_b   1.000
_cell.length_c   1.000
_cell.angle_alpha   90.00
_cell.angle_beta   90.00
_cell.angle_gamma   90.00
#
_symmetry.space_group_name_H-M   'P 1'
#
loop_
_entity.id
_entity.type
_entity.pdbx_description
1 polymer ?
#
loop_
_entity_poly.entity_id
_entity_poly.type
_entity_poly.pdbx_seq_one_letter_code
_entity_poly.pdbx_strand_id
1 'polypeptide(L)'
;MEEEAQPINPPKSPGPALRFVAAALIVRGGEVLIGQRRPDQPMAMQWEFPGGKIESGESPEQALARELEEELGIHAVIGPRVTHIRHNYRHGGAVDLVFFAVHEFTGELQNRIYHEVRWVKLEDLPSLDFLAADRGLIRDLAAGKLL
;
A
#
# COMPACT_ATOMS: atom_id res chain seq x y z
N MET A 1 4.47 -26.04 -11.77
CA MET A 1 4.30 -25.36 -11.69
C MET A 1 4.63 -24.17 -11.64
N GLU A 2 4.87 -23.52 -11.91
CA GLU A 2 5.29 -22.42 -11.87
C GLU A 2 4.46 -21.36 -11.61
N GLU A 3 3.55 -21.46 -11.12
CA GLU A 3 2.67 -20.48 -10.77
C GLU A 3 3.21 -19.49 -9.88
N GLU A 4 4.28 -19.75 -9.28
CA GLU A 4 4.85 -18.77 -8.46
C GLU A 4 5.33 -17.59 -9.24
N ALA A 5 5.36 -17.67 -10.53
CA ALA A 5 5.73 -16.52 -11.33
C ALA A 5 4.68 -15.41 -11.26
N GLN A 6 3.51 -15.68 -10.71
CA GLN A 6 2.40 -14.72 -10.71
C GLN A 6 1.85 -14.43 -9.36
N PRO A 7 2.68 -14.27 -8.33
CA PRO A 7 2.09 -14.14 -6.98
C PRO A 7 1.35 -12.83 -6.76
N ILE A 8 1.60 -11.82 -7.59
CA ILE A 8 0.98 -10.52 -7.38
C ILE A 8 -0.08 -10.19 -8.40
N ASN A 9 -0.35 -11.10 -9.32
CA ASN A 9 -1.44 -10.90 -10.28
C ASN A 9 -2.66 -11.65 -9.81
N PRO A 10 -3.86 -11.05 -9.89
CA PRO A 10 -5.05 -11.75 -9.43
C PRO A 10 -5.37 -12.93 -10.32
N PRO A 11 -5.86 -14.01 -9.76
CA PRO A 11 -6.28 -15.15 -10.56
C PRO A 11 -7.54 -14.81 -11.36
N LYS A 12 -7.79 -15.55 -12.42
CA LYS A 12 -8.98 -15.34 -13.23
C LYS A 12 -10.25 -15.63 -12.44
N SER A 13 -10.21 -16.64 -11.59
CA SER A 13 -11.31 -16.95 -10.68
C SER A 13 -10.76 -16.85 -9.30
N PRO A 14 -10.78 -15.68 -8.71
CA PRO A 14 -10.17 -15.50 -7.41
C PRO A 14 -10.86 -16.34 -6.36
N GLY A 15 -10.09 -16.98 -5.53
CA GLY A 15 -10.61 -17.62 -4.34
C GLY A 15 -11.21 -16.55 -3.43
N PRO A 16 -12.15 -16.95 -2.59
CA PRO A 16 -12.86 -15.98 -1.76
C PRO A 16 -11.97 -15.25 -0.78
N ALA A 17 -10.80 -15.76 -0.52
CA ALA A 17 -10.04 -15.30 0.63
C ALA A 17 -8.77 -14.54 0.28
N LEU A 18 -8.39 -14.47 -0.98
CA LEU A 18 -7.10 -13.86 -1.35
C LEU A 18 -7.32 -12.60 -2.18
N ARG A 19 -6.68 -11.51 -1.76
CA ARG A 19 -6.73 -10.24 -2.48
C ARG A 19 -5.32 -9.82 -2.85
N PHE A 20 -5.19 -9.18 -4.00
CA PHE A 20 -3.91 -8.68 -4.52
C PHE A 20 -3.96 -7.16 -4.50
N VAL A 21 -3.00 -6.55 -3.81
CA VAL A 21 -3.00 -5.11 -3.55
C VAL A 21 -1.62 -4.53 -3.86
N ALA A 22 -1.60 -3.38 -4.50
CA ALA A 22 -0.38 -2.60 -4.70
C ALA A 22 -0.45 -1.34 -3.84
N ALA A 23 0.64 -1.03 -3.15
CA ALA A 23 0.69 0.12 -2.26
C ALA A 23 1.95 0.93 -2.51
N ALA A 24 1.91 2.21 -2.14
CA ALA A 24 2.97 3.15 -2.43
C ALA A 24 3.66 3.63 -1.17
N LEU A 25 4.99 3.59 -1.20
CA LEU A 25 5.81 4.31 -0.24
C LEU A 25 6.17 5.63 -0.91
N ILE A 26 5.34 6.65 -0.71
CA ILE A 26 5.53 7.98 -1.30
C ILE A 26 6.45 8.74 -0.37
N VAL A 27 7.69 8.98 -0.82
CA VAL A 27 8.76 9.47 0.03
C VAL A 27 9.19 10.86 -0.41
N ARG A 28 9.36 11.74 0.56
CA ARG A 28 9.85 13.09 0.31
C ARG A 28 10.53 13.61 1.56
N GLY A 29 11.84 13.96 1.43
CA GLY A 29 12.56 14.58 2.53
C GLY A 29 12.62 13.76 3.81
N GLY A 30 12.77 12.43 3.69
CA GLY A 30 12.84 11.56 4.87
C GLY A 30 11.50 11.23 5.48
N GLU A 31 10.41 11.69 4.86
CA GLU A 31 9.05 11.40 5.32
C GLU A 31 8.31 10.56 4.29
N VAL A 32 7.32 9.83 4.77
CA VAL A 32 6.45 9.02 3.92
C VAL A 32 5.00 9.44 4.15
N LEU A 33 4.22 9.39 3.08
CA LEU A 33 2.80 9.74 3.16
C LEU A 33 1.97 8.54 3.59
N ILE A 34 1.15 8.73 4.61
CA ILE A 34 0.27 7.68 5.11
C ILE A 34 -1.16 8.20 5.19
N GLY A 35 -2.11 7.26 5.13
CA GLY A 35 -3.53 7.58 5.22
C GLY A 35 -4.18 6.84 6.37
N GLN A 36 -5.13 7.47 7.01
CA GLN A 36 -5.87 6.89 8.13
C GLN A 36 -7.25 6.48 7.66
N ARG A 37 -7.61 5.23 7.94
CA ARG A 37 -8.90 4.68 7.55
C ARG A 37 -10.02 5.40 8.30
N ARG A 38 -11.17 5.54 7.64
CA ARG A 38 -12.30 6.26 8.22
C ARG A 38 -12.95 5.44 9.33
N PRO A 39 -13.66 6.10 10.24
CA PRO A 39 -14.31 5.38 11.34
C PRO A 39 -15.42 4.44 10.89
N ASP A 40 -15.94 4.58 9.67
CA ASP A 40 -17.02 3.73 9.17
C ASP A 40 -16.51 2.55 8.34
N GLN A 41 -15.21 2.29 8.34
CA GLN A 41 -14.59 1.20 7.58
C GLN A 41 -14.13 0.08 8.52
N PRO A 42 -13.94 -1.14 7.99
CA PRO A 42 -13.21 -2.15 8.76
C PRO A 42 -11.82 -1.65 9.10
N MET A 43 -11.32 -2.07 10.25
CA MET A 43 -10.03 -1.61 10.78
C MET A 43 -9.99 -0.09 10.90
N ALA A 44 -11.08 0.45 11.47
CA ALA A 44 -11.30 1.88 11.55
C ALA A 44 -10.16 2.60 12.23
N MET A 45 -9.80 3.76 11.68
CA MET A 45 -8.82 4.68 12.24
C MET A 45 -7.39 4.15 12.28
N GLN A 46 -7.13 2.98 11.71
CA GLN A 46 -5.76 2.51 11.56
C GLN A 46 -5.09 3.17 10.36
N TRP A 47 -3.77 3.24 10.41
CA TRP A 47 -2.99 3.86 9.35
C TRP A 47 -2.56 2.82 8.33
N GLU A 48 -2.40 3.26 7.09
CA GLU A 48 -1.97 2.40 5.99
C GLU A 48 -1.24 3.24 4.94
N PHE A 49 -0.59 2.55 4.01
CA PHE A 49 0.01 3.22 2.85
C PHE A 49 -1.02 3.29 1.72
N PRO A 50 -1.07 4.40 0.97
CA PRO A 50 -2.03 4.53 -0.13
C PRO A 50 -1.85 3.45 -1.18
N GLY A 51 -2.95 3.03 -1.78
CA GLY A 51 -2.95 2.00 -2.80
C GLY A 51 -4.28 1.33 -2.88
N GLY A 52 -4.34 0.18 -3.58
CA GLY A 52 -5.58 -0.53 -3.69
C GLY A 52 -5.47 -1.80 -4.50
N LYS A 53 -6.61 -2.39 -4.81
CA LYS A 53 -6.70 -3.68 -5.48
C LYS A 53 -6.14 -3.63 -6.89
N ILE A 54 -5.40 -4.67 -7.24
CA ILE A 54 -4.97 -4.91 -8.61
C ILE A 54 -6.14 -5.62 -9.31
N GLU A 55 -6.65 -5.03 -10.37
CA GLU A 55 -7.78 -5.58 -11.10
C GLU A 55 -7.28 -6.47 -12.24
N SER A 56 -8.17 -7.34 -12.73
CA SER A 56 -7.83 -8.22 -13.84
C SER A 56 -7.33 -7.41 -15.02
N GLY A 57 -6.21 -7.84 -15.57
CA GLY A 57 -5.64 -7.19 -16.74
C GLY A 57 -4.71 -6.06 -16.44
N GLU A 58 -4.59 -5.65 -15.17
CA GLU A 58 -3.66 -4.60 -14.77
C GLU A 58 -2.36 -5.19 -14.27
N SER A 59 -1.24 -4.54 -14.57
CA SER A 59 -0.02 -4.79 -13.83
C SER A 59 -0.13 -4.12 -12.45
N PRO A 60 0.66 -4.55 -11.47
CA PRO A 60 0.67 -3.87 -10.17
C PRO A 60 0.98 -2.38 -10.29
N GLU A 61 1.90 -2.01 -11.18
CA GLU A 61 2.25 -0.60 -11.38
C GLU A 61 1.09 0.19 -11.95
N GLN A 62 0.36 -0.39 -12.90
CA GLN A 62 -0.82 0.28 -13.48
C GLN A 62 -1.90 0.46 -12.43
N ALA A 63 -2.14 -0.58 -11.63
CA ALA A 63 -3.14 -0.50 -10.57
C ALA A 63 -2.78 0.59 -9.57
N LEU A 64 -1.51 0.66 -9.18
CA LEU A 64 -1.08 1.64 -8.21
C LEU A 64 -1.22 3.06 -8.75
N ALA A 65 -0.81 3.29 -9.99
CA ALA A 65 -0.95 4.61 -10.59
C ALA A 65 -2.41 5.05 -10.61
N ARG A 66 -3.31 4.14 -10.98
CA ARG A 66 -4.75 4.42 -11.00
C ARG A 66 -5.28 4.74 -9.60
N GLU A 67 -4.91 3.92 -8.62
CA GLU A 67 -5.40 4.12 -7.26
C GLU A 67 -4.92 5.44 -6.66
N LEU A 68 -3.67 5.81 -6.92
CA LEU A 68 -3.14 7.07 -6.39
C LEU A 68 -3.84 8.27 -7.02
N GLU A 69 -4.20 8.17 -8.29
CA GLU A 69 -4.98 9.23 -8.91
C GLU A 69 -6.37 9.31 -8.29
N GLU A 70 -7.02 8.17 -8.10
CA GLU A 70 -8.37 8.14 -7.53
C GLU A 70 -8.39 8.64 -6.08
N GLU A 71 -7.41 8.23 -5.28
CA GLU A 71 -7.43 8.50 -3.85
C GLU A 71 -6.83 9.85 -3.49
N LEU A 72 -5.81 10.27 -4.23
CA LEU A 72 -5.02 11.45 -3.85
C LEU A 72 -4.92 12.51 -4.94
N GLY A 73 -5.45 12.24 -6.13
CA GLY A 73 -5.45 13.22 -7.22
C GLY A 73 -4.09 13.46 -7.84
N ILE A 74 -3.14 12.56 -7.64
CA ILE A 74 -1.79 12.73 -8.15
C ILE A 74 -1.50 11.78 -9.30
N HIS A 75 -0.56 12.17 -10.14
CA HIS A 75 -0.03 11.31 -11.19
C HIS A 75 1.37 10.89 -10.78
N ALA A 76 1.48 9.69 -10.25
CA ALA A 76 2.71 9.20 -9.64
C ALA A 76 3.61 8.52 -10.66
N VAL A 77 4.91 8.71 -10.50
CA VAL A 77 5.91 7.92 -11.22
C VAL A 77 6.19 6.71 -10.35
N ILE A 78 5.72 5.55 -10.78
CA ILE A 78 5.88 4.33 -9.98
C ILE A 78 7.33 3.86 -10.11
N GLY A 79 8.03 3.86 -8.98
CA GLY A 79 9.43 3.49 -8.92
C GLY A 79 9.64 2.01 -8.70
N PRO A 80 10.79 1.64 -8.15
CA PRO A 80 11.10 0.23 -8.00
C PRO A 80 10.26 -0.47 -6.94
N ARG A 81 10.09 -1.77 -7.12
CA ARG A 81 9.47 -2.62 -6.12
C ARG A 81 10.37 -2.68 -4.89
N VAL A 82 9.78 -2.44 -3.73
CA VAL A 82 10.53 -2.42 -2.47
C VAL A 82 10.40 -3.75 -1.75
N THR A 83 9.18 -4.26 -1.62
CA THR A 83 8.96 -5.51 -0.91
C THR A 83 7.61 -6.10 -1.30
N HIS A 84 7.42 -7.36 -0.97
CA HIS A 84 6.21 -8.12 -1.25
C HIS A 84 5.87 -8.93 0.00
N ILE A 85 4.66 -8.77 0.49
CA ILE A 85 4.23 -9.36 1.75
C ILE A 85 2.94 -10.14 1.56
N ARG A 86 2.88 -11.35 2.10
CA ARG A 86 1.64 -12.10 2.22
C ARG A 86 1.22 -12.06 3.68
N HIS A 87 0.01 -11.60 3.95
CA HIS A 87 -0.52 -11.56 5.30
C HIS A 87 -1.80 -12.38 5.37
N ASN A 88 -1.85 -13.32 6.31
CA ASN A 88 -3.03 -14.15 6.53
C ASN A 88 -3.81 -13.62 7.71
N TYR A 89 -5.11 -13.40 7.52
CA TYR A 89 -5.96 -12.88 8.59
C TYR A 89 -6.43 -14.02 9.49
N ARG A 90 -6.66 -13.69 10.75
CA ARG A 90 -7.01 -14.67 11.75
C ARG A 90 -8.31 -15.39 11.44
N HIS A 91 -9.32 -14.69 10.92
CA HIS A 91 -10.61 -15.33 10.61
C HIS A 91 -10.71 -15.76 9.18
N GLY A 92 -9.62 -16.01 8.53
CA GLY A 92 -9.62 -16.45 7.15
C GLY A 92 -9.37 -15.30 6.19
N GLY A 93 -8.90 -15.66 5.01
CA GLY A 93 -8.54 -14.67 4.03
C GLY A 93 -7.09 -14.26 4.15
N ALA A 94 -6.58 -13.72 3.05
CA ALA A 94 -5.21 -13.28 2.96
C ALA A 94 -5.11 -12.10 2.01
N VAL A 95 -4.03 -11.34 2.12
CA VAL A 95 -3.72 -10.26 1.20
C VAL A 95 -2.29 -10.43 0.73
N ASP A 96 -2.10 -10.27 -0.59
CA ASP A 96 -0.79 -10.22 -1.22
C ASP A 96 -0.52 -8.77 -1.49
N LEU A 97 0.47 -8.19 -0.83
CA LEU A 97 0.79 -6.77 -0.92
C LEU A 97 2.13 -6.59 -1.60
N VAL A 98 2.17 -5.81 -2.67
CA VAL A 98 3.43 -5.40 -3.27
C VAL A 98 3.59 -3.90 -3.08
N PHE A 99 4.76 -3.49 -2.63
CA PHE A 99 5.04 -2.09 -2.31
C PHE A 99 6.04 -1.53 -3.30
N PHE A 100 5.74 -0.33 -3.80
CA PHE A 100 6.61 0.38 -4.72
C PHE A 100 7.02 1.72 -4.12
N ALA A 101 8.27 2.11 -4.35
CA ALA A 101 8.72 3.44 -3.96
C ALA A 101 8.19 4.47 -4.97
N VAL A 102 7.75 5.62 -4.48
CA VAL A 102 7.31 6.73 -5.32
C VAL A 102 8.03 7.97 -4.82
N HIS A 103 8.96 8.46 -5.64
CA HIS A 103 9.74 9.65 -5.29
C HIS A 103 9.25 10.90 -6.01
N GLU A 104 8.44 10.73 -7.06
CA GLU A 104 8.01 11.84 -7.90
C GLU A 104 6.53 11.69 -8.24
N PHE A 105 5.83 12.79 -8.19
CA PHE A 105 4.47 12.83 -8.71
C PHE A 105 4.16 14.26 -9.15
N THR A 106 3.16 14.40 -10.04
CA THR A 106 2.64 15.70 -10.44
C THR A 106 1.19 15.80 -9.97
N GLY A 107 0.67 17.01 -9.97
CA GLY A 107 -0.67 17.26 -9.47
C GLY A 107 -0.64 17.67 -8.00
N GLU A 108 -1.75 18.23 -7.57
CA GLU A 108 -1.89 18.70 -6.21
C GLU A 108 -2.47 17.58 -5.34
N LEU A 109 -1.78 17.26 -4.26
CA LEU A 109 -2.19 16.21 -3.35
C LEU A 109 -3.54 16.56 -2.71
N GLN A 110 -4.52 15.70 -2.88
CA GLN A 110 -5.86 15.87 -2.33
C GLN A 110 -6.24 14.61 -1.59
N ASN A 111 -6.81 14.77 -0.41
CA ASN A 111 -7.34 13.62 0.31
C ASN A 111 -8.78 13.39 -0.12
N ARG A 112 -9.01 12.33 -0.89
CA ARG A 112 -10.34 12.01 -1.41
C ARG A 112 -10.97 10.81 -0.72
N ILE A 113 -10.24 10.12 0.15
CA ILE A 113 -10.75 8.85 0.67
C ILE A 113 -10.46 8.61 2.15
N TYR A 114 -9.41 9.22 2.70
CA TYR A 114 -8.97 8.92 4.06
C TYR A 114 -9.60 9.86 5.07
N HIS A 115 -9.68 9.41 6.31
CA HIS A 115 -10.03 10.28 7.42
C HIS A 115 -8.99 11.40 7.53
N GLU A 116 -7.71 11.05 7.38
CA GLU A 116 -6.61 12.01 7.42
C GLU A 116 -5.46 11.46 6.58
N VAL A 117 -4.70 12.34 5.93
CA VAL A 117 -3.41 11.98 5.34
C VAL A 117 -2.34 12.78 6.05
N ARG A 118 -1.14 12.19 6.17
CA ARG A 118 -0.08 12.80 6.96
C ARG A 118 1.27 12.37 6.42
N TRP A 119 2.22 13.31 6.38
CA TRP A 119 3.63 13.00 6.15
C TRP A 119 4.26 12.70 7.51
N VAL A 120 4.96 11.57 7.62
CA VAL A 120 5.56 11.10 8.88
C VAL A 120 6.98 10.67 8.63
N LYS A 121 7.89 11.04 9.50
CA LYS A 121 9.26 10.55 9.43
C LYS A 121 9.29 9.04 9.58
N LEU A 122 10.18 8.40 8.84
CA LEU A 122 10.26 6.95 8.86
C LEU A 122 10.45 6.40 10.27
N GLU A 123 11.30 7.05 11.07
CA GLU A 123 11.57 6.57 12.41
C GLU A 123 10.38 6.72 13.36
N ASP A 124 9.40 7.53 13.01
CA ASP A 124 8.22 7.74 13.85
C ASP A 124 7.06 6.81 13.52
N LEU A 125 7.17 6.05 12.43
CA LEU A 125 6.09 5.15 12.02
C LEU A 125 5.65 4.17 13.10
N PRO A 126 6.56 3.57 13.89
CA PRO A 126 6.13 2.60 14.89
C PRO A 126 5.26 3.17 16.01
N SER A 127 5.19 4.49 16.15
CA SER A 127 4.35 5.10 17.18
C SER A 127 2.87 5.15 16.78
N LEU A 128 2.54 4.79 15.54
CA LEU A 128 1.19 4.88 15.00
C LEU A 128 0.56 3.50 14.90
N ASP A 129 -0.78 3.47 14.96
CA ASP A 129 -1.52 2.21 14.91
C ASP A 129 -1.75 1.81 13.46
N PHE A 130 -0.78 1.08 12.90
CA PHE A 130 -0.85 0.61 11.53
C PHE A 130 -1.60 -0.70 11.39
N LEU A 131 -2.12 -0.95 10.20
CA LEU A 131 -2.69 -2.24 9.86
C LEU A 131 -1.70 -3.36 10.19
N ALA A 132 -2.25 -4.49 10.68
CA ALA A 132 -1.40 -5.61 11.08
C ALA A 132 -0.48 -6.08 9.95
N ALA A 133 -0.99 -6.07 8.71
CA ALA A 133 -0.21 -6.53 7.56
C ALA A 133 1.05 -5.70 7.33
N ASP A 134 1.08 -4.45 7.79
CA ASP A 134 2.17 -3.52 7.52
C ASP A 134 3.20 -3.45 8.64
N ARG A 135 2.97 -4.11 9.76
CA ARG A 135 3.80 -3.89 10.95
C ARG A 135 5.26 -4.31 10.78
N GLY A 136 5.49 -5.41 10.04
CA GLY A 136 6.84 -5.82 9.74
C GLY A 136 7.58 -4.81 8.88
N LEU A 137 6.88 -4.30 7.87
CA LEU A 137 7.42 -3.27 7.00
C LEU A 137 7.73 -2.00 7.79
N ILE A 138 6.84 -1.61 8.70
CA ILE A 138 7.04 -0.44 9.54
C ILE A 138 8.34 -0.55 10.33
N ARG A 139 8.62 -1.71 10.91
CA ARG A 139 9.85 -1.92 11.65
C ARG A 139 11.08 -1.77 10.77
N ASP A 140 11.02 -2.32 9.57
CA ASP A 140 12.15 -2.25 8.65
C ASP A 140 12.39 -0.82 8.16
N LEU A 141 11.32 -0.09 7.86
CA LEU A 141 11.45 1.30 7.43
C LEU A 141 12.03 2.16 8.54
N ALA A 142 11.56 1.97 9.77
CA ALA A 142 12.05 2.75 10.91
C ALA A 142 13.51 2.46 11.22
N ALA A 143 13.97 1.26 10.89
CA ALA A 143 15.36 0.87 11.09
C ALA A 143 16.29 1.34 9.97
N GLY A 144 15.76 2.06 8.98
CA GLY A 144 16.55 2.55 7.87
C GLY A 144 16.79 1.53 6.78
N LYS A 145 16.01 0.46 6.76
CA LYS A 145 16.09 -0.55 5.72
C LYS A 145 15.13 -0.21 4.59
N LEU A 146 15.36 -0.77 3.42
CA LEU A 146 14.46 -0.76 2.27
C LEU A 146 14.45 0.54 1.47
N LEU A 147 14.61 1.67 2.10
CA LEU A 147 14.62 2.96 1.40
C LEU A 147 15.90 3.73 1.65
#